data_f04652bc54ca918265b26f67df1250e1
#
_entry.id   f04652bc54ca918265b26f67df1250e1
#
_cell.length_a   1.000
_cell.length_b   1.000
_cell.length_c   1.000
_cell.angle_alpha   90.00
_cell.angle_beta   90.00
_cell.angle_gamma   90.00
#
_symmetry.space_group_name_H-M   'P 1'
#
loop_
_entity.id
_entity.type
_entity.pdbx_description
1 polymer ?
#
loop_
_entity_poly.entity_id
_entity_poly.type
_entity_poly.pdbx_seq_one_letter_code
_entity_poly.pdbx_strand_id
1 'polypeptide(L)'
;AQARPTVVNIYTETLQQQAVVDPFDAFFDRFYGGGVYRGGRIVQVPVRSLGSGVIVSADGYIVTNEHVIARASNTKINVTLHDGTTYEAVALREDPDLDLALIKIKSDKPLPLLDINKISPNLLGQTVIAIGNPIGYESSVSTGILSAINRTLTIDGTNYDSLLQTDAAINPGNSGGPLVDISGKFVGLNMAKAAAGAENIGFAIPGERVSVFVKNAIDITEGRKAAPPEVALDKLLNENYGLNVQELDANLAESFGFPLGSGLLISFVREGSAADTVGVRKGMILTGIGPYRIRSLADLPRQLGKLKKNEKVRFALAFNEKRGNVLLRRSVAVDLVAK
;
A
#
# COMPACT_ATOMS: atom_id res chain seq x y z
N ALA A 1 2.09 12.79 -26.94
CA ALA A 1 3.23 13.70 -26.80
C ALA A 1 3.03 14.68 -25.64
N GLN A 2 1.85 15.29 -25.46
CA GLN A 2 1.59 16.33 -24.45
C GLN A 2 1.62 15.81 -22.99
N ALA A 3 1.20 14.58 -22.74
CA ALA A 3 1.16 14.00 -21.39
C ALA A 3 2.52 13.49 -20.88
N ARG A 4 3.49 13.16 -21.75
CA ARG A 4 4.80 12.60 -21.32
C ARG A 4 5.56 13.47 -20.31
N PRO A 5 5.69 14.80 -20.49
CA PRO A 5 6.41 15.64 -19.56
C PRO A 5 5.78 15.72 -18.15
N THR A 6 4.50 15.35 -18.02
CA THR A 6 3.77 15.38 -16.75
C THR A 6 3.93 14.10 -15.95
N VAL A 7 4.57 13.06 -16.51
CA VAL A 7 4.77 11.75 -15.89
C VAL A 7 6.15 11.68 -15.27
N VAL A 8 6.20 11.35 -14.00
CA VAL A 8 7.43 11.27 -13.22
C VAL A 8 7.74 9.83 -12.82
N ASN A 9 9.02 9.54 -12.59
CA ASN A 9 9.46 8.34 -11.90
C ASN A 9 9.43 8.57 -10.39
N ILE A 10 8.94 7.61 -9.64
CA ILE A 10 8.95 7.63 -8.17
C ILE A 10 9.68 6.40 -7.69
N TYR A 11 10.67 6.59 -6.82
CA TYR A 11 11.34 5.49 -6.15
C TYR A 11 11.56 5.78 -4.67
N THR A 12 11.43 4.72 -3.87
CA THR A 12 11.71 4.73 -2.44
C THR A 12 12.81 3.74 -2.15
N GLU A 13 13.72 4.08 -1.24
CA GLU A 13 14.77 3.17 -0.79
C GLU A 13 14.53 2.80 0.67
N THR A 14 14.24 1.52 0.93
CA THR A 14 14.05 0.99 2.29
C THR A 14 15.14 -0.02 2.59
N LEU A 15 15.81 0.11 3.72
CA LEU A 15 16.73 -0.92 4.22
C LEU A 15 15.88 -2.03 4.88
N GLN A 16 15.77 -3.17 4.21
CA GLN A 16 15.17 -4.35 4.83
C GLN A 16 16.23 -5.27 5.40
N GLN A 17 16.01 -5.70 6.64
CA GLN A 17 16.82 -6.75 7.24
C GLN A 17 16.44 -8.10 6.60
N GLN A 18 17.33 -8.66 5.83
CA GLN A 18 17.16 -9.97 5.24
C GLN A 18 18.16 -10.94 5.86
N ALA A 19 17.67 -12.06 6.38
CA ALA A 19 18.56 -13.14 6.80
C ALA A 19 19.16 -13.79 5.54
N VAL A 20 20.42 -13.52 5.29
CA VAL A 20 21.17 -14.20 4.24
C VAL A 20 21.79 -15.44 4.84
N VAL A 21 21.31 -16.59 4.43
CA VAL A 21 21.97 -17.87 4.71
C VAL A 21 23.14 -17.99 3.73
N ASP A 22 24.35 -18.17 4.24
CA ASP A 22 25.50 -18.41 3.38
C ASP A 22 25.23 -19.63 2.50
N PRO A 23 25.40 -19.53 1.15
CA PRO A 23 25.19 -20.67 0.26
C PRO A 23 26.03 -21.89 0.66
N PHE A 24 27.14 -21.69 1.33
CA PHE A 24 28.00 -22.73 1.86
C PHE A 24 27.38 -23.44 3.07
N ASP A 25 26.75 -22.70 3.98
CA ASP A 25 26.05 -23.25 5.12
C ASP A 25 24.78 -24.01 4.68
N ALA A 26 24.04 -23.47 3.68
CA ALA A 26 22.90 -24.14 3.09
C ALA A 26 23.28 -25.44 2.36
N PHE A 27 24.47 -25.50 1.74
CA PHE A 27 25.00 -26.69 1.09
C PHE A 27 25.37 -27.76 2.13
N PHE A 28 26.03 -27.37 3.22
CA PHE A 28 26.43 -28.31 4.29
C PHE A 28 25.23 -28.89 5.06
N ASP A 29 24.20 -28.09 5.37
CA ASP A 29 22.97 -28.57 5.99
C ASP A 29 22.23 -29.63 5.13
N ARG A 30 22.29 -29.46 3.81
CA ARG A 30 21.66 -30.40 2.86
C ARG A 30 22.40 -31.74 2.74
N PHE A 31 23.71 -31.77 2.97
CA PHE A 31 24.55 -32.95 2.78
C PHE A 31 24.85 -33.73 4.07
N TYR A 32 24.93 -33.05 5.21
CA TYR A 32 25.38 -33.64 6.47
C TYR A 32 24.29 -33.75 7.55
N GLY A 33 23.05 -33.33 7.29
CA GLY A 33 21.88 -33.61 8.12
C GLY A 33 21.97 -33.16 9.59
N GLY A 34 22.80 -32.20 9.88
CA GLY A 34 23.06 -31.73 11.23
C GLY A 34 22.40 -30.40 11.48
N GLY A 35 21.21 -30.38 12.06
CA GLY A 35 20.46 -29.18 12.45
C GLY A 35 21.18 -28.27 13.46
N VAL A 36 22.26 -27.63 13.03
CA VAL A 36 22.88 -26.51 13.74
C VAL A 36 22.58 -25.24 12.95
N TYR A 37 21.39 -24.68 13.17
CA TYR A 37 21.11 -23.30 12.80
C TYR A 37 22.08 -22.37 13.54
N ARG A 38 23.23 -22.13 13.00
CA ARG A 38 24.09 -21.02 13.37
C ARG A 38 23.58 -19.80 12.61
N GLY A 39 23.05 -18.86 13.36
CA GLY A 39 22.39 -17.64 12.97
C GLY A 39 22.80 -17.08 11.61
N GLY A 40 21.84 -17.01 10.68
CA GLY A 40 22.00 -16.29 9.43
C GLY A 40 22.41 -14.85 9.73
N ARG A 41 23.41 -14.33 9.02
CA ARG A 41 23.79 -12.92 9.11
C ARG A 41 22.62 -12.08 8.65
N ILE A 42 22.08 -11.25 9.54
CA ILE A 42 21.09 -10.24 9.16
C ILE A 42 21.86 -9.16 8.40
N VAL A 43 21.62 -9.08 7.10
CA VAL A 43 22.18 -8.03 6.23
C VAL A 43 21.08 -7.05 5.88
N GLN A 44 21.35 -5.76 5.99
CA GLN A 44 20.46 -4.73 5.50
C GLN A 44 20.60 -4.66 3.97
N VAL A 45 19.56 -5.09 3.26
CA VAL A 45 19.50 -5.01 1.80
C VAL A 45 18.61 -3.84 1.41
N PRO A 46 19.07 -2.90 0.58
CA PRO A 46 18.20 -1.85 0.07
C PRO A 46 17.13 -2.45 -0.85
N VAL A 47 15.88 -2.33 -0.47
CA VAL A 47 14.72 -2.68 -1.31
C VAL A 47 14.19 -1.38 -1.90
N ARG A 48 14.13 -1.33 -3.23
CA ARG A 48 13.58 -0.20 -3.98
C ARG A 48 12.15 -0.53 -4.39
N SER A 49 11.21 0.36 -4.05
CA SER A 49 9.92 0.41 -4.72
C SER A 49 10.05 1.35 -5.91
N LEU A 50 9.48 0.98 -7.04
CA LEU A 50 9.56 1.73 -8.28
C LEU A 50 8.18 1.88 -8.89
N GLY A 51 7.81 3.10 -9.25
CA GLY A 51 6.55 3.41 -9.91
C GLY A 51 6.60 4.74 -10.64
N SER A 52 5.45 5.17 -11.09
CA SER A 52 5.23 6.45 -11.76
C SER A 52 4.33 7.37 -10.94
N GLY A 53 4.27 8.63 -11.30
CA GLY A 53 3.32 9.60 -10.80
C GLY A 53 2.92 10.59 -11.87
N VAL A 54 1.87 11.35 -11.60
CA VAL A 54 1.34 12.39 -12.48
C VAL A 54 1.41 13.74 -11.77
N ILE A 55 2.11 14.71 -12.36
CA ILE A 55 2.11 16.09 -11.89
C ILE A 55 0.72 16.68 -12.19
N VAL A 56 0.02 17.11 -11.16
CA VAL A 56 -1.37 17.63 -11.24
C VAL A 56 -1.47 19.12 -10.96
N SER A 57 -0.36 19.76 -10.57
CA SER A 57 -0.28 21.20 -10.40
C SER A 57 1.11 21.74 -10.72
N ALA A 58 1.18 23.01 -11.16
CA ALA A 58 2.44 23.66 -11.52
C ALA A 58 3.38 23.87 -10.32
N ASP A 59 2.87 23.87 -9.10
CA ASP A 59 3.60 24.04 -7.84
C ASP A 59 4.06 22.72 -7.21
N GLY A 60 3.88 21.58 -7.93
CA GLY A 60 4.54 20.32 -7.59
C GLY A 60 3.70 19.29 -6.83
N TYR A 61 2.36 19.36 -6.85
CA TYR A 61 1.53 18.24 -6.41
C TYR A 61 1.57 17.11 -7.43
N ILE A 62 1.76 15.89 -6.96
CA ILE A 62 1.87 14.68 -7.76
C ILE A 62 0.94 13.62 -7.16
N VAL A 63 0.11 13.00 -7.99
CA VAL A 63 -0.70 11.84 -7.61
C VAL A 63 -0.01 10.56 -8.07
N THR A 64 -0.06 9.54 -7.24
CA THR A 64 0.47 8.19 -7.52
C THR A 64 -0.39 7.14 -6.81
N ASN A 65 -0.06 5.86 -6.98
CA ASN A 65 -0.65 4.81 -6.16
C ASN A 65 -0.05 4.79 -4.75
N GLU A 66 -0.86 4.43 -3.76
CA GLU A 66 -0.41 4.29 -2.37
C GLU A 66 0.68 3.22 -2.26
N HIS A 67 0.51 2.06 -2.90
CA HIS A 67 1.49 0.96 -2.83
C HIS A 67 2.88 1.33 -3.40
N VAL A 68 3.01 2.38 -4.21
CA VAL A 68 4.29 2.88 -4.72
C VAL A 68 5.10 3.51 -3.59
N ILE A 69 4.43 4.16 -2.62
CA ILE A 69 5.07 4.87 -1.51
C ILE A 69 4.86 4.22 -0.13
N ALA A 70 3.98 3.23 -0.01
CA ALA A 70 3.56 2.59 1.26
C ALA A 70 4.71 2.04 2.12
N ARG A 71 5.87 1.79 1.53
CA ARG A 71 7.06 1.30 2.25
C ARG A 71 7.97 2.42 2.71
N ALA A 72 7.56 3.68 2.49
CA ALA A 72 8.38 4.87 2.74
C ALA A 72 8.24 5.46 4.16
N SER A 73 7.53 4.82 5.09
CA SER A 73 7.24 5.36 6.43
C SER A 73 8.49 5.76 7.26
N ASN A 74 9.70 5.41 6.81
CA ASN A 74 10.98 5.92 7.33
C ASN A 74 12.01 6.14 6.22
N THR A 75 11.59 6.34 4.98
CA THR A 75 12.47 6.42 3.82
C THR A 75 12.15 7.63 2.97
N LYS A 76 13.16 8.08 2.22
CA LYS A 76 13.00 9.20 1.29
C LYS A 76 12.20 8.77 0.07
N ILE A 77 11.22 9.58 -0.29
CA ILE A 77 10.53 9.48 -1.58
C ILE A 77 11.29 10.36 -2.56
N ASN A 78 11.83 9.77 -3.61
CA ASN A 78 12.53 10.49 -4.66
C ASN A 78 11.67 10.51 -5.92
N VAL A 79 11.60 11.68 -6.55
CA VAL A 79 10.84 11.93 -7.78
C VAL A 79 11.78 12.44 -8.85
N THR A 80 11.89 11.70 -9.96
CA THR A 80 12.67 12.15 -11.13
C THR A 80 11.72 12.61 -12.22
N LEU A 81 11.89 13.86 -12.64
CA LEU A 81 11.12 14.47 -13.73
C LEU A 81 11.56 13.94 -15.09
N HIS A 82 10.79 14.27 -16.12
CA HIS A 82 11.09 13.90 -17.51
C HIS A 82 12.44 14.44 -18.04
N ASP A 83 12.92 15.56 -17.50
CA ASP A 83 14.21 16.18 -17.84
C ASP A 83 15.40 15.57 -17.06
N GLY A 84 15.14 14.56 -16.21
CA GLY A 84 16.16 13.91 -15.39
C GLY A 84 16.41 14.60 -14.04
N THR A 85 15.76 15.75 -13.76
CA THR A 85 15.90 16.42 -12.48
C THR A 85 15.22 15.61 -11.38
N THR A 86 15.93 15.40 -10.26
CA THR A 86 15.42 14.63 -9.11
C THR A 86 15.14 15.54 -7.92
N TYR A 87 13.99 15.34 -7.29
CA TYR A 87 13.54 16.02 -6.08
C TYR A 87 13.21 15.02 -4.99
N GLU A 88 13.41 15.43 -3.74
CA GLU A 88 12.84 14.74 -2.58
C GLU A 88 11.38 15.19 -2.43
N ALA A 89 10.46 14.23 -2.23
CA ALA A 89 9.04 14.50 -2.06
C ALA A 89 8.58 14.18 -0.64
N VAL A 90 7.52 14.89 -0.24
CA VAL A 90 6.83 14.65 1.03
C VAL A 90 5.46 14.03 0.73
N ALA A 91 5.11 12.94 1.41
CA ALA A 91 3.77 12.39 1.38
C ALA A 91 2.83 13.31 2.16
N LEU A 92 1.74 13.71 1.53
CA LEU A 92 0.74 14.62 2.12
C LEU A 92 -0.52 13.88 2.52
N ARG A 93 -0.96 12.94 1.70
CA ARG A 93 -2.18 12.16 1.93
C ARG A 93 -2.08 10.80 1.27
N GLU A 94 -2.53 9.79 1.98
CA GLU A 94 -2.59 8.42 1.52
C GLU A 94 -3.99 7.87 1.74
N ASP A 95 -4.45 7.04 0.81
CA ASP A 95 -5.71 6.30 0.91
C ASP A 95 -5.48 4.86 0.41
N PRO A 96 -5.15 3.94 1.33
CA PRO A 96 -4.91 2.54 1.00
C PRO A 96 -6.12 1.82 0.41
N ASP A 97 -7.34 2.25 0.76
CA ASP A 97 -8.58 1.64 0.25
C ASP A 97 -8.83 1.97 -1.22
N LEU A 98 -8.35 3.14 -1.66
CA LEU A 98 -8.39 3.57 -3.06
C LEU A 98 -7.09 3.29 -3.81
N ASP A 99 -6.02 2.89 -3.10
CA ASP A 99 -4.65 2.81 -3.62
C ASP A 99 -4.19 4.13 -4.24
N LEU A 100 -4.46 5.25 -3.58
CA LEU A 100 -4.09 6.60 -4.01
C LEU A 100 -3.22 7.31 -2.98
N ALA A 101 -2.24 8.05 -3.46
CA ALA A 101 -1.42 8.93 -2.64
C ALA A 101 -1.19 10.27 -3.35
N LEU A 102 -1.15 11.36 -2.55
CA LEU A 102 -0.73 12.68 -2.96
C LEU A 102 0.60 13.01 -2.31
N ILE A 103 1.60 13.31 -3.12
CA ILE A 103 2.92 13.74 -2.68
C ILE A 103 3.23 15.14 -3.21
N LYS A 104 4.20 15.82 -2.63
CA LYS A 104 4.61 17.16 -3.02
C LYS A 104 6.12 17.23 -3.19
N ILE A 105 6.57 17.81 -4.30
CA ILE A 105 7.94 18.26 -4.49
C ILE A 105 8.02 19.79 -4.42
N LYS A 106 9.17 20.32 -4.05
CA LYS A 106 9.44 21.75 -4.05
C LYS A 106 10.29 22.07 -5.28
N SER A 107 9.69 22.72 -6.28
CA SER A 107 10.37 23.18 -7.49
C SER A 107 10.43 24.69 -7.53
N ASP A 108 11.57 25.23 -7.98
CA ASP A 108 11.75 26.68 -8.18
C ASP A 108 11.14 27.16 -9.51
N LYS A 109 10.67 26.26 -10.35
CA LYS A 109 10.07 26.54 -11.66
C LYS A 109 8.69 25.93 -11.76
N PRO A 110 7.74 26.57 -12.46
CA PRO A 110 6.46 25.95 -12.77
C PRO A 110 6.66 24.62 -13.52
N LEU A 111 5.97 23.58 -13.06
CA LEU A 111 6.05 22.24 -13.64
C LEU A 111 4.97 22.02 -14.70
N PRO A 112 5.24 21.21 -15.75
CA PRO A 112 4.21 20.75 -16.65
C PRO A 112 3.20 19.89 -15.88
N LEU A 113 1.92 20.06 -16.12
CA LEU A 113 0.87 19.34 -15.43
C LEU A 113 -0.10 18.64 -16.39
N LEU A 114 -0.71 17.57 -15.96
CA LEU A 114 -1.87 16.96 -16.59
C LEU A 114 -3.14 17.47 -15.89
N ASP A 115 -4.04 18.07 -16.67
CA ASP A 115 -5.34 18.49 -16.11
C ASP A 115 -6.25 17.28 -15.90
N ILE A 116 -6.19 16.71 -14.71
CA ILE A 116 -6.98 15.54 -14.32
C ILE A 116 -8.48 15.84 -14.15
N ASN A 117 -8.92 17.11 -14.29
CA ASN A 117 -10.33 17.47 -14.32
C ASN A 117 -10.91 17.39 -15.74
N LYS A 118 -10.06 17.35 -16.77
CA LYS A 118 -10.46 17.05 -18.15
C LYS A 118 -10.59 15.54 -18.35
N ILE A 119 -11.64 14.98 -17.74
CA ILE A 119 -11.89 13.54 -17.75
C ILE A 119 -12.48 13.11 -19.09
N SER A 120 -11.97 12.00 -19.63
CA SER A 120 -12.55 11.34 -20.81
C SER A 120 -13.75 10.49 -20.37
N PRO A 121 -14.85 10.46 -21.14
CA PRO A 121 -15.92 9.51 -20.85
C PRO A 121 -15.40 8.08 -20.93
N ASN A 122 -15.79 7.22 -19.97
CA ASN A 122 -15.34 5.83 -19.91
C ASN A 122 -16.17 4.95 -20.88
N LEU A 123 -15.89 5.05 -22.18
CA LEU A 123 -16.60 4.31 -23.22
C LEU A 123 -15.91 2.97 -23.48
N LEU A 124 -16.67 1.88 -23.42
CA LEU A 124 -16.17 0.55 -23.80
C LEU A 124 -15.68 0.55 -25.23
N GLY A 125 -14.50 -0.03 -25.44
CA GLY A 125 -13.84 -0.10 -26.75
C GLY A 125 -13.09 1.17 -27.14
N GLN A 126 -13.14 2.27 -26.36
CA GLN A 126 -12.32 3.45 -26.65
C GLN A 126 -10.84 3.13 -26.56
N THR A 127 -10.03 3.68 -27.45
CA THR A 127 -8.58 3.58 -27.40
C THR A 127 -8.04 4.34 -26.19
N VAL A 128 -7.19 3.68 -25.42
CA VAL A 128 -6.50 4.24 -24.27
C VAL A 128 -4.99 4.04 -24.39
N ILE A 129 -4.24 4.94 -23.76
CA ILE A 129 -2.79 4.98 -23.77
C ILE A 129 -2.34 5.02 -22.31
N ALA A 130 -1.64 3.99 -21.88
CA ALA A 130 -1.00 3.96 -20.58
C ALA A 130 0.42 4.50 -20.70
N ILE A 131 0.78 5.41 -19.80
CA ILE A 131 2.10 6.04 -19.75
C ILE A 131 2.72 5.78 -18.40
N GLY A 132 3.98 5.36 -18.39
CA GLY A 132 4.79 5.21 -17.19
C GLY A 132 6.20 5.75 -17.40
N ASN A 133 6.95 5.89 -16.32
CA ASN A 133 8.37 6.26 -16.36
C ASN A 133 9.19 5.36 -15.44
N PRO A 134 9.32 4.06 -15.76
CA PRO A 134 9.90 3.07 -14.84
C PRO A 134 11.38 3.29 -14.51
N ILE A 135 12.13 4.00 -15.35
CA ILE A 135 13.59 4.14 -15.23
C ILE A 135 14.02 5.60 -15.02
N GLY A 136 13.08 6.56 -15.12
CA GLY A 136 13.35 7.98 -14.93
C GLY A 136 13.93 8.72 -16.16
N TYR A 137 14.34 7.99 -17.19
CA TYR A 137 14.95 8.60 -18.40
C TYR A 137 14.09 8.45 -19.65
N GLU A 138 13.26 7.40 -19.74
CA GLU A 138 12.39 7.16 -20.90
C GLU A 138 11.01 6.72 -20.45
N SER A 139 9.99 7.45 -20.89
CA SER A 139 8.59 7.07 -20.65
C SER A 139 8.26 5.80 -21.42
N SER A 140 7.77 4.80 -20.74
CA SER A 140 7.17 3.60 -21.33
C SER A 140 5.72 3.91 -21.72
N VAL A 141 5.35 3.60 -22.94
CA VAL A 141 4.01 3.87 -23.48
C VAL A 141 3.45 2.58 -24.05
N SER A 142 2.25 2.19 -23.61
CA SER A 142 1.48 1.10 -24.18
C SER A 142 0.10 1.59 -24.62
N THR A 143 -0.51 0.92 -25.58
CA THR A 143 -1.84 1.26 -26.08
C THR A 143 -2.73 0.03 -26.09
N GLY A 144 -4.01 0.26 -25.91
CA GLY A 144 -5.06 -0.75 -25.95
C GLY A 144 -6.43 -0.09 -25.96
N ILE A 145 -7.43 -0.80 -25.48
CA ILE A 145 -8.80 -0.30 -25.35
C ILE A 145 -9.30 -0.40 -23.91
N LEU A 146 -10.34 0.33 -23.59
CA LEU A 146 -11.10 0.14 -22.37
C LEU A 146 -11.99 -1.09 -22.54
N SER A 147 -11.58 -2.21 -21.91
CA SER A 147 -12.20 -3.53 -22.10
C SER A 147 -13.40 -3.75 -21.17
N ALA A 148 -13.41 -3.13 -19.98
CA ALA A 148 -14.53 -3.18 -19.05
C ALA A 148 -14.49 -1.99 -18.08
N ILE A 149 -15.65 -1.72 -17.46
CA ILE A 149 -15.83 -0.73 -16.39
C ILE A 149 -16.46 -1.41 -15.17
N ASN A 150 -16.35 -0.77 -14.00
CA ASN A 150 -16.94 -1.24 -12.75
C ASN A 150 -16.46 -2.65 -12.33
N ARG A 151 -15.18 -2.95 -12.52
CA ARG A 151 -14.57 -4.20 -12.06
C ARG A 151 -14.26 -4.12 -10.57
N THR A 152 -14.53 -5.21 -9.87
CA THR A 152 -14.11 -5.39 -8.47
C THR A 152 -13.02 -6.45 -8.41
N LEU A 153 -11.92 -6.14 -7.73
CA LEU A 153 -10.80 -7.04 -7.52
C LEU A 153 -10.47 -7.13 -6.04
N THR A 154 -10.15 -8.33 -5.59
CA THR A 154 -9.58 -8.56 -4.26
C THR A 154 -8.09 -8.82 -4.40
N ILE A 155 -7.25 -7.92 -3.88
CA ILE A 155 -5.79 -8.00 -3.93
C ILE A 155 -5.27 -7.92 -2.50
N ASP A 156 -4.49 -8.91 -2.08
CA ASP A 156 -3.95 -9.00 -0.72
C ASP A 156 -5.00 -8.80 0.39
N GLY A 157 -6.26 -9.23 0.14
CA GLY A 157 -7.37 -9.09 1.07
C GLY A 157 -8.08 -7.74 1.02
N THR A 158 -7.64 -6.77 0.23
CA THR A 158 -8.32 -5.48 0.01
C THR A 158 -9.20 -5.56 -1.23
N ASN A 159 -10.44 -5.11 -1.10
CA ASN A 159 -11.38 -5.03 -2.22
C ASN A 159 -11.28 -3.66 -2.88
N TYR A 160 -10.86 -3.65 -4.14
CA TYR A 160 -10.85 -2.47 -5.00
C TYR A 160 -12.03 -2.57 -5.95
N ASP A 161 -13.01 -1.70 -5.77
CA ASP A 161 -14.23 -1.70 -6.59
C ASP A 161 -14.21 -0.61 -7.66
N SER A 162 -15.10 -0.75 -8.65
CA SER A 162 -15.31 0.20 -9.75
C SER A 162 -14.06 0.51 -10.57
N LEU A 163 -13.13 -0.45 -10.71
CA LEU A 163 -11.94 -0.29 -11.53
C LEU A 163 -12.28 -0.32 -13.04
N LEU A 164 -11.46 0.35 -13.82
CA LEU A 164 -11.43 0.25 -15.28
C LEU A 164 -10.50 -0.91 -15.67
N GLN A 165 -10.91 -1.71 -16.65
CA GLN A 165 -10.10 -2.78 -17.22
C GLN A 165 -9.65 -2.40 -18.63
N THR A 166 -8.39 -2.65 -18.97
CA THR A 166 -7.80 -2.42 -20.29
C THR A 166 -6.92 -3.59 -20.70
N ASP A 167 -6.74 -3.78 -22.00
CA ASP A 167 -5.76 -4.69 -22.58
C ASP A 167 -4.43 -3.98 -22.93
N ALA A 168 -4.34 -2.66 -22.69
CA ALA A 168 -3.05 -1.97 -22.67
C ALA A 168 -2.12 -2.62 -21.66
N ALA A 169 -0.87 -2.87 -22.02
CA ALA A 169 0.09 -3.53 -21.13
C ALA A 169 0.39 -2.65 -19.90
N ILE A 170 -0.10 -3.07 -18.73
CA ILE A 170 0.17 -2.45 -17.42
C ILE A 170 1.12 -3.37 -16.67
N ASN A 171 2.34 -2.88 -16.44
CA ASN A 171 3.41 -3.62 -15.78
C ASN A 171 3.98 -2.83 -14.60
N PRO A 172 4.77 -3.47 -13.70
CA PRO A 172 5.54 -2.74 -12.70
C PRO A 172 6.36 -1.61 -13.34
N GLY A 173 6.20 -0.39 -12.79
CA GLY A 173 6.75 0.83 -13.35
C GLY A 173 5.71 1.74 -14.02
N ASN A 174 4.59 1.21 -14.54
CA ASN A 174 3.48 2.03 -15.02
C ASN A 174 2.48 2.39 -13.89
N SER A 175 2.52 1.69 -12.75
CA SER A 175 1.72 2.02 -11.56
C SER A 175 1.87 3.48 -11.18
N GLY A 176 0.75 4.17 -10.97
CA GLY A 176 0.71 5.58 -10.63
C GLY A 176 0.87 6.53 -11.83
N GLY A 177 1.17 6.00 -13.02
CA GLY A 177 1.14 6.77 -14.26
C GLY A 177 -0.29 6.93 -14.82
N PRO A 178 -0.52 7.87 -15.74
CA PRO A 178 -1.84 8.13 -16.28
C PRO A 178 -2.24 7.12 -17.34
N LEU A 179 -3.54 6.80 -17.39
CA LEU A 179 -4.25 6.27 -18.53
C LEU A 179 -4.95 7.46 -19.19
N VAL A 180 -4.69 7.70 -20.47
CA VAL A 180 -5.27 8.81 -21.24
C VAL A 180 -5.94 8.31 -22.51
N ASP A 181 -6.88 9.08 -23.05
CA ASP A 181 -7.43 8.82 -24.38
C ASP A 181 -6.52 9.39 -25.50
N ILE A 182 -6.89 9.17 -26.75
CA ILE A 182 -6.15 9.63 -27.93
C ILE A 182 -6.05 11.17 -28.03
N SER A 183 -6.94 11.91 -27.35
CA SER A 183 -6.91 13.37 -27.26
C SER A 183 -6.08 13.89 -26.09
N GLY A 184 -5.55 12.99 -25.26
CA GLY A 184 -4.76 13.30 -24.06
C GLY A 184 -5.61 13.65 -22.83
N LYS A 185 -6.92 13.41 -22.85
CA LYS A 185 -7.78 13.56 -21.68
C LYS A 185 -7.55 12.41 -20.71
N PHE A 186 -7.68 12.72 -19.42
CA PHE A 186 -7.46 11.75 -18.35
C PHE A 186 -8.61 10.73 -18.30
N VAL A 187 -8.27 9.43 -18.35
CA VAL A 187 -9.18 8.30 -18.19
C VAL A 187 -9.08 7.74 -16.78
N GLY A 188 -7.86 7.60 -16.28
CA GLY A 188 -7.62 7.04 -14.96
C GLY A 188 -6.14 6.95 -14.59
N LEU A 189 -5.87 6.35 -13.43
CA LEU A 189 -4.51 6.09 -12.92
C LEU A 189 -4.21 4.60 -13.01
N ASN A 190 -3.13 4.21 -13.69
CA ASN A 190 -2.73 2.82 -13.88
C ASN A 190 -2.44 2.12 -12.54
N MET A 191 -2.88 0.86 -12.41
CA MET A 191 -2.73 0.05 -11.21
C MET A 191 -2.15 -1.32 -11.58
N ALA A 192 -0.82 -1.47 -11.56
CA ALA A 192 -0.15 -2.72 -11.96
C ALA A 192 -0.24 -3.85 -10.90
N LYS A 193 -0.67 -3.51 -9.67
CA LYS A 193 -0.80 -4.48 -8.57
C LYS A 193 -1.76 -5.64 -8.90
N ALA A 194 -2.71 -5.40 -9.80
CA ALA A 194 -3.78 -6.33 -10.14
C ALA A 194 -3.43 -7.34 -11.25
N ALA A 195 -2.34 -7.12 -11.99
CA ALA A 195 -2.04 -7.89 -13.20
C ALA A 195 -1.20 -9.15 -12.96
N ALA A 196 -0.87 -9.50 -11.71
CA ALA A 196 -0.02 -10.64 -11.41
C ALA A 196 -0.65 -11.97 -11.87
N GLY A 197 -0.18 -12.50 -13.00
CA GLY A 197 -0.57 -13.81 -13.54
C GLY A 197 -1.67 -13.81 -14.60
N ALA A 198 -2.19 -12.65 -15.02
CA ALA A 198 -3.14 -12.55 -16.13
C ALA A 198 -2.49 -11.83 -17.32
N GLU A 199 -2.38 -12.49 -18.44
CA GLU A 199 -1.89 -11.88 -19.68
C GLU A 199 -2.96 -10.95 -20.28
N ASN A 200 -2.54 -9.76 -20.74
CA ASN A 200 -3.39 -8.76 -21.41
C ASN A 200 -4.58 -8.25 -20.58
N ILE A 201 -4.45 -8.24 -19.26
CA ILE A 201 -5.44 -7.64 -18.36
C ILE A 201 -4.75 -6.63 -17.46
N GLY A 202 -5.00 -5.36 -17.73
CA GLY A 202 -4.56 -4.23 -16.91
C GLY A 202 -5.74 -3.57 -16.21
N PHE A 203 -5.48 -2.84 -15.12
CA PHE A 203 -6.49 -2.10 -14.39
C PHE A 203 -6.06 -0.67 -14.14
N ALA A 204 -7.06 0.21 -14.02
CA ALA A 204 -6.84 1.61 -13.65
C ALA A 204 -7.94 2.09 -12.70
N ILE A 205 -7.57 3.01 -11.82
CA ILE A 205 -8.50 3.74 -10.94
C ILE A 205 -9.17 4.82 -11.79
N PRO A 206 -10.52 4.92 -11.82
CA PRO A 206 -11.24 5.90 -12.65
C PRO A 206 -10.82 7.35 -12.39
N GLY A 207 -10.72 8.14 -13.43
CA GLY A 207 -10.29 9.55 -13.39
C GLY A 207 -11.12 10.40 -12.44
N GLU A 208 -12.43 10.17 -12.35
CA GLU A 208 -13.33 10.86 -11.42
C GLU A 208 -12.94 10.63 -9.96
N ARG A 209 -12.58 9.39 -9.59
CA ARG A 209 -12.13 9.07 -8.24
C ARG A 209 -10.80 9.74 -7.91
N VAL A 210 -9.86 9.71 -8.86
CA VAL A 210 -8.56 10.36 -8.70
C VAL A 210 -8.73 11.86 -8.53
N SER A 211 -9.54 12.52 -9.37
CA SER A 211 -9.80 13.96 -9.30
C SER A 211 -10.42 14.37 -7.95
N VAL A 212 -11.43 13.62 -7.48
CA VAL A 212 -12.06 13.87 -6.18
C VAL A 212 -11.07 13.70 -5.03
N PHE A 213 -10.26 12.63 -5.05
CA PHE A 213 -9.23 12.40 -4.04
C PHE A 213 -8.21 13.55 -4.00
N VAL A 214 -7.64 13.92 -5.15
CA VAL A 214 -6.63 14.98 -5.26
C VAL A 214 -7.18 16.32 -4.78
N LYS A 215 -8.38 16.71 -5.23
CA LYS A 215 -9.03 17.94 -4.78
C LYS A 215 -9.20 17.97 -3.26
N ASN A 216 -9.77 16.92 -2.69
CA ASN A 216 -9.96 16.84 -1.23
C ASN A 216 -8.63 16.88 -0.48
N ALA A 217 -7.61 16.17 -0.98
CA ALA A 217 -6.29 16.14 -0.35
C ALA A 217 -5.60 17.52 -0.36
N ILE A 218 -5.65 18.23 -1.49
CA ILE A 218 -5.11 19.60 -1.59
C ILE A 218 -5.90 20.54 -0.70
N ASP A 219 -7.23 20.52 -0.71
CA ASP A 219 -8.07 21.41 0.11
C ASP A 219 -7.80 21.23 1.62
N ILE A 220 -7.54 20.00 2.06
CA ILE A 220 -7.15 19.71 3.45
C ILE A 220 -5.73 20.22 3.72
N THR A 221 -4.77 19.98 2.84
CA THR A 221 -3.38 20.40 3.01
C THR A 221 -3.25 21.91 3.08
N GLU A 222 -4.04 22.64 2.29
CA GLU A 222 -4.05 24.10 2.26
C GLU A 222 -5.02 24.74 3.28
N GLY A 223 -5.62 23.94 4.16
CA GLY A 223 -6.51 24.42 5.22
C GLY A 223 -7.88 24.92 4.74
N ARG A 224 -8.23 24.71 3.46
CA ARG A 224 -9.54 25.07 2.90
C ARG A 224 -10.67 24.14 3.36
N LYS A 225 -10.30 22.93 3.78
CA LYS A 225 -11.20 21.91 4.31
C LYS A 225 -10.61 21.32 5.57
N ALA A 226 -11.43 21.15 6.60
CA ALA A 226 -10.97 20.43 7.80
C ALA A 226 -10.57 19.00 7.43
N ALA A 227 -9.43 18.56 7.94
CA ALA A 227 -9.08 17.13 7.88
C ALA A 227 -10.21 16.36 8.57
N PRO A 228 -10.60 15.18 8.04
CA PRO A 228 -11.45 14.27 8.81
C PRO A 228 -10.81 14.09 10.18
N PRO A 229 -11.60 14.04 11.26
CA PRO A 229 -11.04 13.76 12.58
C PRO A 229 -10.21 12.48 12.43
N GLU A 230 -8.98 12.55 12.91
CA GLU A 230 -8.11 11.38 12.98
C GLU A 230 -8.82 10.44 13.96
N VAL A 231 -9.51 9.46 13.39
CA VAL A 231 -10.17 8.44 14.20
C VAL A 231 -9.03 7.64 14.80
N ALA A 232 -8.83 7.79 16.10
CA ALA A 232 -7.86 6.98 16.84
C ALA A 232 -8.33 5.52 16.77
N LEU A 233 -7.92 4.82 15.72
CA LEU A 233 -8.36 3.45 15.40
C LEU A 233 -7.98 2.47 16.50
N ASP A 234 -6.89 2.75 17.20
CA ASP A 234 -6.48 2.05 18.43
C ASP A 234 -7.52 2.22 19.56
N LYS A 235 -8.08 3.43 19.73
CA LYS A 235 -9.17 3.67 20.68
C LYS A 235 -10.44 2.92 20.29
N LEU A 236 -10.78 2.87 19.01
CA LEU A 236 -11.93 2.10 18.53
C LEU A 236 -11.75 0.60 18.80
N LEU A 237 -10.54 0.07 18.66
CA LEU A 237 -10.28 -1.33 19.03
C LEU A 237 -10.55 -1.57 20.53
N ASN A 238 -10.20 -0.61 21.39
CA ASN A 238 -10.51 -0.71 22.82
C ASN A 238 -12.01 -0.57 23.10
N GLU A 239 -12.67 0.41 22.51
CA GLU A 239 -14.09 0.68 22.74
C GLU A 239 -14.95 -0.47 22.24
N ASN A 240 -14.74 -0.92 21.01
CA ASN A 240 -15.60 -1.91 20.36
C ASN A 240 -15.28 -3.35 20.75
N TYR A 241 -13.99 -3.67 20.98
CA TYR A 241 -13.56 -5.05 21.18
C TYR A 241 -12.83 -5.29 22.49
N GLY A 242 -12.40 -4.22 23.20
CA GLY A 242 -11.73 -4.29 24.48
C GLY A 242 -10.26 -4.69 24.39
N LEU A 243 -9.58 -4.37 23.29
CA LEU A 243 -8.15 -4.63 23.12
C LEU A 243 -7.36 -3.38 22.74
N ASN A 244 -6.12 -3.27 23.27
CA ASN A 244 -5.16 -2.27 22.82
C ASN A 244 -4.05 -2.96 22.03
N VAL A 245 -3.57 -2.24 21.02
CA VAL A 245 -2.46 -2.68 20.18
C VAL A 245 -1.33 -1.65 20.20
N GLN A 246 -0.13 -2.10 19.89
CA GLN A 246 1.04 -1.24 19.74
C GLN A 246 1.96 -1.78 18.65
N GLU A 247 2.80 -0.90 18.10
CA GLU A 247 3.83 -1.29 17.13
C GLU A 247 4.77 -2.35 17.70
N LEU A 248 5.17 -3.26 16.84
CA LEU A 248 6.16 -4.29 17.17
C LEU A 248 7.56 -3.75 16.79
N ASP A 249 8.18 -3.02 17.71
CA ASP A 249 9.56 -2.55 17.55
C ASP A 249 10.58 -3.71 17.62
N ALA A 250 11.87 -3.41 17.38
CA ALA A 250 12.91 -4.43 17.33
C ALA A 250 13.04 -5.22 18.65
N ASN A 251 12.95 -4.54 19.81
CA ASN A 251 13.08 -5.15 21.13
C ASN A 251 11.90 -6.06 21.47
N LEU A 252 10.69 -5.60 21.13
CA LEU A 252 9.46 -6.38 21.30
C LEU A 252 9.42 -7.57 20.35
N ALA A 253 9.85 -7.37 19.08
CA ALA A 253 9.93 -8.43 18.10
C ALA A 253 10.85 -9.58 18.57
N GLU A 254 12.02 -9.25 19.07
CA GLU A 254 12.96 -10.22 19.65
C GLU A 254 12.36 -10.88 20.90
N SER A 255 11.81 -10.10 21.84
CA SER A 255 11.26 -10.60 23.10
C SER A 255 10.09 -11.56 22.90
N PHE A 256 9.23 -11.30 21.92
CA PHE A 256 8.08 -12.15 21.59
C PHE A 256 8.38 -13.19 20.50
N GLY A 257 9.58 -13.21 19.93
CA GLY A 257 10.02 -14.17 18.90
C GLY A 257 9.30 -14.03 17.57
N PHE A 258 8.95 -12.80 17.17
CA PHE A 258 8.32 -12.48 15.89
C PHE A 258 9.23 -11.61 15.04
N PRO A 259 9.22 -11.77 13.69
CA PRO A 259 9.89 -10.81 12.80
C PRO A 259 9.24 -9.41 12.87
N LEU A 260 10.04 -8.38 12.65
CA LEU A 260 9.52 -7.03 12.41
C LEU A 260 8.49 -7.01 11.28
N GLY A 261 7.43 -6.22 11.43
CA GLY A 261 6.35 -6.13 10.44
C GLY A 261 5.45 -7.37 10.40
N SER A 262 5.51 -8.25 11.42
CA SER A 262 4.59 -9.38 11.54
C SER A 262 3.15 -8.97 11.89
N GLY A 263 2.95 -7.76 12.43
CA GLY A 263 1.66 -7.26 12.89
C GLY A 263 1.81 -6.33 14.07
N LEU A 264 0.70 -6.05 14.74
CA LEU A 264 0.64 -5.25 15.97
C LEU A 264 0.61 -6.14 17.20
N LEU A 265 1.40 -5.81 18.21
CA LEU A 265 1.37 -6.50 19.49
C LEU A 265 0.10 -6.12 20.26
N ILE A 266 -0.69 -7.10 20.69
CA ILE A 266 -1.80 -6.89 21.62
C ILE A 266 -1.21 -6.64 22.99
N SER A 267 -1.26 -5.37 23.42
CA SER A 267 -0.66 -4.91 24.67
C SER A 267 -1.61 -5.05 25.88
N PHE A 268 -2.92 -5.07 25.62
CA PHE A 268 -3.96 -5.19 26.64
C PHE A 268 -5.23 -5.84 26.08
N VAL A 269 -5.91 -6.62 26.92
CA VAL A 269 -7.25 -7.18 26.66
C VAL A 269 -8.09 -6.93 27.90
N ARG A 270 -9.26 -6.30 27.72
CA ARG A 270 -10.20 -6.00 28.81
C ARG A 270 -10.95 -7.28 29.16
N GLU A 271 -10.96 -7.61 30.46
CA GLU A 271 -11.72 -8.74 30.99
C GLU A 271 -13.23 -8.64 30.66
N GLY A 272 -13.84 -9.74 30.24
CA GLY A 272 -15.24 -9.80 29.80
C GLY A 272 -15.53 -9.06 28.50
N SER A 273 -14.54 -8.59 27.77
CA SER A 273 -14.73 -7.97 26.45
C SER A 273 -14.99 -9.00 25.37
N ALA A 274 -15.39 -8.50 24.15
CA ALA A 274 -15.54 -9.37 22.99
C ALA A 274 -14.26 -10.13 22.65
N ALA A 275 -13.10 -9.49 22.76
CA ALA A 275 -11.80 -10.11 22.54
C ALA A 275 -11.47 -11.19 23.60
N ASP A 276 -11.71 -10.90 24.88
CA ASP A 276 -11.44 -11.85 25.96
C ASP A 276 -12.32 -13.11 25.87
N THR A 277 -13.59 -12.93 25.53
CA THR A 277 -14.58 -14.02 25.41
C THR A 277 -14.18 -15.07 24.35
N VAL A 278 -13.53 -14.65 23.28
CA VAL A 278 -13.06 -15.56 22.20
C VAL A 278 -11.62 -16.02 22.41
N GLY A 279 -11.01 -15.71 23.54
CA GLY A 279 -9.68 -16.19 23.91
C GLY A 279 -8.51 -15.37 23.38
N VAL A 280 -8.73 -14.12 22.94
CA VAL A 280 -7.62 -13.20 22.65
C VAL A 280 -6.87 -12.89 23.93
N ARG A 281 -5.54 -12.85 23.86
CA ARG A 281 -4.68 -12.61 25.04
C ARG A 281 -3.60 -11.58 24.72
N LYS A 282 -3.19 -10.84 25.75
CA LYS A 282 -1.99 -10.00 25.70
C LYS A 282 -0.79 -10.84 25.24
N GLY A 283 0.05 -10.25 24.39
CA GLY A 283 1.22 -10.92 23.81
C GLY A 283 0.96 -11.62 22.48
N MET A 284 -0.29 -11.75 22.05
CA MET A 284 -0.63 -12.16 20.68
C MET A 284 -0.33 -11.03 19.69
N ILE A 285 -0.09 -11.38 18.44
CA ILE A 285 0.14 -10.45 17.35
C ILE A 285 -1.11 -10.39 16.46
N LEU A 286 -1.66 -9.20 16.30
CA LEU A 286 -2.75 -8.92 15.36
C LEU A 286 -2.17 -8.81 13.96
N THR A 287 -2.51 -9.76 13.09
CA THR A 287 -1.96 -9.88 11.72
C THR A 287 -2.97 -9.54 10.63
N GLY A 288 -4.26 -9.42 10.99
CA GLY A 288 -5.32 -9.07 10.03
C GLY A 288 -6.64 -8.72 10.70
N ILE A 289 -7.43 -7.87 10.03
CA ILE A 289 -8.81 -7.51 10.40
C ILE A 289 -9.66 -7.56 9.14
N GLY A 290 -10.65 -8.47 9.11
CA GLY A 290 -11.44 -8.71 7.91
C GLY A 290 -10.56 -9.15 6.75
N PRO A 291 -10.66 -8.48 5.58
CA PRO A 291 -9.79 -8.74 4.44
C PRO A 291 -8.42 -8.05 4.52
N TYR A 292 -8.20 -7.18 5.52
CA TYR A 292 -7.01 -6.33 5.60
C TYR A 292 -5.89 -7.00 6.38
N ARG A 293 -4.69 -7.03 5.78
CA ARG A 293 -3.48 -7.47 6.46
C ARG A 293 -2.91 -6.31 7.29
N ILE A 294 -2.63 -6.57 8.57
CA ILE A 294 -2.11 -5.59 9.51
C ILE A 294 -0.63 -5.86 9.75
N ARG A 295 0.21 -4.86 9.55
CA ARG A 295 1.66 -4.89 9.83
C ARG A 295 2.08 -3.75 10.76
N SER A 296 1.33 -2.64 10.73
CA SER A 296 1.57 -1.40 11.48
C SER A 296 0.25 -0.77 11.92
N LEU A 297 0.29 0.26 12.77
CA LEU A 297 -0.91 1.03 13.13
C LEU A 297 -1.53 1.73 11.92
N ALA A 298 -0.71 2.09 10.92
CA ALA A 298 -1.20 2.69 9.69
C ALA A 298 -2.08 1.76 8.84
N ASP A 299 -1.91 0.44 8.99
CA ASP A 299 -2.71 -0.57 8.28
C ASP A 299 -4.08 -0.82 8.92
N LEU A 300 -4.37 -0.22 10.08
CA LEU A 300 -5.67 -0.39 10.73
C LEU A 300 -6.77 0.15 9.81
N PRO A 301 -7.77 -0.68 9.45
CA PRO A 301 -8.75 -0.28 8.45
C PRO A 301 -9.65 0.84 8.99
N ARG A 302 -9.78 1.92 8.24
CA ARG A 302 -10.66 3.06 8.58
C ARG A 302 -12.13 2.64 8.68
N GLN A 303 -12.50 1.51 8.07
CA GLN A 303 -13.82 0.90 8.19
C GLN A 303 -14.17 0.52 9.63
N LEU A 304 -13.18 0.32 10.51
CA LEU A 304 -13.44 0.12 11.94
C LEU A 304 -14.30 1.24 12.54
N GLY A 305 -14.14 2.49 12.05
CA GLY A 305 -14.97 3.63 12.44
C GLY A 305 -16.37 3.66 11.83
N LYS A 306 -16.66 2.80 10.86
CA LYS A 306 -17.96 2.71 10.16
C LYS A 306 -18.75 1.47 10.52
N LEU A 307 -18.20 0.59 11.35
CA LEU A 307 -18.85 -0.65 11.76
C LEU A 307 -20.10 -0.35 12.57
N LYS A 308 -21.16 -1.08 12.27
CA LYS A 308 -22.40 -1.01 13.02
C LYS A 308 -22.29 -1.84 14.30
N LYS A 309 -23.01 -1.43 15.34
CA LYS A 309 -23.16 -2.23 16.54
C LYS A 309 -23.64 -3.65 16.18
N ASN A 310 -23.04 -4.65 16.81
CA ASN A 310 -23.25 -6.09 16.56
C ASN A 310 -22.72 -6.60 15.21
N GLU A 311 -21.97 -5.83 14.46
CA GLU A 311 -21.30 -6.33 13.25
C GLU A 311 -20.15 -7.27 13.62
N LYS A 312 -20.08 -8.42 12.93
CA LYS A 312 -19.01 -9.40 13.11
C LYS A 312 -17.85 -9.08 12.20
N VAL A 313 -16.67 -9.04 12.78
CA VAL A 313 -15.41 -8.84 12.05
C VAL A 313 -14.43 -9.94 12.42
N ARG A 314 -13.80 -10.53 11.42
CA ARG A 314 -12.78 -11.57 11.61
C ARG A 314 -11.42 -10.94 11.92
N PHE A 315 -10.80 -11.39 12.99
CA PHE A 315 -9.45 -10.99 13.41
C PHE A 315 -8.50 -12.17 13.21
N ALA A 316 -7.41 -11.94 12.50
CA ALA A 316 -6.33 -12.92 12.36
C ALA A 316 -5.24 -12.61 13.39
N LEU A 317 -4.86 -13.61 14.15
CA LEU A 317 -3.93 -13.50 15.27
C LEU A 317 -2.82 -14.52 15.12
N ALA A 318 -1.60 -14.18 15.55
CA ALA A 318 -0.50 -15.11 15.68
C ALA A 318 0.05 -15.10 17.11
N PHE A 319 0.49 -16.27 17.58
CA PHE A 319 1.13 -16.42 18.89
C PHE A 319 2.15 -17.56 18.85
N ASN A 320 3.08 -17.52 19.78
CA ASN A 320 4.07 -18.58 19.96
C ASN A 320 3.64 -19.52 21.10
N GLU A 321 3.57 -20.82 20.79
CA GLU A 321 3.31 -21.89 21.75
C GLU A 321 4.61 -22.64 22.06
N LYS A 322 4.99 -22.75 23.32
CA LYS A 322 6.18 -23.51 23.74
C LYS A 322 5.78 -24.97 24.00
N ARG A 323 6.34 -25.89 23.23
CA ARG A 323 6.23 -27.35 23.48
C ARG A 323 7.60 -27.93 23.76
N GLY A 324 7.89 -28.19 25.02
CA GLY A 324 9.23 -28.60 25.45
C GLY A 324 10.26 -27.48 25.16
N ASN A 325 11.30 -27.79 24.39
CA ASN A 325 12.33 -26.83 23.96
C ASN A 325 12.04 -26.18 22.61
N VAL A 326 10.91 -26.49 21.97
CA VAL A 326 10.56 -25.96 20.66
C VAL A 326 9.50 -24.86 20.77
N LEU A 327 9.75 -23.72 20.13
CA LEU A 327 8.80 -22.62 19.99
C LEU A 327 8.05 -22.79 18.65
N LEU A 328 6.76 -23.05 18.73
CA LEU A 328 5.90 -23.25 17.55
C LEU A 328 5.05 -22.01 17.34
N ARG A 329 5.14 -21.41 16.14
CA ARG A 329 4.25 -20.32 15.75
C ARG A 329 2.91 -20.87 15.34
N ARG A 330 1.85 -20.33 15.93
CA ARG A 330 0.45 -20.65 15.63
C ARG A 330 -0.26 -19.42 15.09
N SER A 331 -1.23 -19.64 14.21
CA SER A 331 -2.16 -18.61 13.74
C SER A 331 -3.58 -19.08 13.99
N VAL A 332 -4.43 -18.16 14.39
CA VAL A 332 -5.85 -18.39 14.65
C VAL A 332 -6.65 -17.22 14.10
N ALA A 333 -7.84 -17.51 13.58
CA ALA A 333 -8.82 -16.48 13.21
C ALA A 333 -10.00 -16.56 14.18
N VAL A 334 -10.42 -15.41 14.72
CA VAL A 334 -11.55 -15.28 15.64
C VAL A 334 -12.53 -14.24 15.11
N ASP A 335 -13.81 -14.46 15.31
CA ASP A 335 -14.84 -13.49 14.93
C ASP A 335 -15.20 -12.66 16.18
N LEU A 336 -14.96 -11.35 16.11
CA LEU A 336 -15.30 -10.37 17.13
C LEU A 336 -16.58 -9.61 16.75
N VAL A 337 -17.39 -9.29 17.73
CA VAL A 337 -18.63 -8.52 17.55
C VAL A 337 -18.39 -7.13 18.11
N ALA A 338 -18.63 -6.09 17.31
CA ALA A 338 -18.54 -4.70 17.75
C ALA A 338 -19.63 -4.39 18.77
N LYS A 339 -19.29 -3.70 19.85
CA LYS A 339 -20.25 -3.27 20.91
C LYS A 339 -21.07 -2.08 20.49
#